data_fc9bc7182a58dfc6a2d9ac80674da6c3
#
_entry.id   fc9bc7182a58dfc6a2d9ac80674da6c3
#
_cell.length_a   1.000
_cell.length_b   1.000
_cell.length_c   1.000
_cell.angle_alpha   90.00
_cell.angle_beta   90.00
_cell.angle_gamma   90.00
#
_symmetry.space_group_name_H-M   'P 1'
#
loop_
_entity.id
_entity.type
_entity.pdbx_description
1 polymer ?
#
loop_
_entity_poly.entity_id
_entity_poly.type
_entity_poly.pdbx_seq_one_letter_code
_entity_poly.pdbx_strand_id
1 'polypeptide(L)'
;MSSGRIVQIIGAVIDVEFPRDSVPRVYDALMVDSTSTTLEVQQQLGDGVVRTIAMGSTEGLKRGLPVGNSGGPISVPVGKGTLGRIMNVLGQPEDEAGPVACDTTMSIHRKAPSYDEQSGGTELLETGIKVIDLLCPFAKGGKVGLFGGAGVGKTVNMMELINNIAKAHSGLSVFAGVGERTREGNDFYHEMKDSGVLDKVAMVYGQMNEPPGNRLRVALTGLTMAEYFRDEKDEATGKGRDVLLFVDNIYRYTLAGTEVSALLGRMPSAVGYQPTLAEEMGVLQERITSTKNGSITSIQAVYVPADDLTDPSPATTFAHLDATVVLSRDIASLGIYPAVDPLDSTSRQLDPLVVGDEHYEIARGVQNVLQRYKELKDIIAILGMDELSEEDKLVVYRARKIQRFLSQPFHVAEVFTGAPGKYVSLKETIRGFKGILAGDYDNMPEQAFYMVGGIEEAVEKSKKL
;
A
#
# COMPACT_ATOMS: atom_id res chain seq x y z
N MET A 1 23.24 -21.96 -23.76
CA MET A 1 22.53 -22.00 -22.46
C MET A 1 22.88 -23.31 -21.77
N SER A 2 23.24 -23.26 -20.47
CA SER A 2 23.46 -24.50 -19.73
C SER A 2 22.13 -25.22 -19.55
N SER A 3 22.12 -26.54 -19.75
CA SER A 3 20.92 -27.36 -19.64
C SER A 3 21.06 -28.31 -18.46
N GLY A 4 20.07 -28.35 -17.62
CA GLY A 4 19.92 -29.27 -16.53
C GLY A 4 18.72 -30.20 -16.72
N ARG A 5 18.47 -31.03 -15.72
CA ARG A 5 17.33 -31.94 -15.69
C ARG A 5 16.69 -31.96 -14.31
N ILE A 6 15.39 -32.15 -14.27
CA ILE A 6 14.64 -32.30 -13.00
C ILE A 6 15.03 -33.66 -12.39
N VAL A 7 15.42 -33.64 -11.11
CA VAL A 7 15.78 -34.87 -10.36
C VAL A 7 14.81 -35.17 -9.23
N GLN A 8 14.10 -34.18 -8.70
CA GLN A 8 13.12 -34.34 -7.62
C GLN A 8 12.02 -33.27 -7.70
N ILE A 9 10.80 -33.65 -7.37
CA ILE A 9 9.63 -32.79 -7.32
C ILE A 9 8.93 -33.01 -5.98
N ILE A 10 8.83 -31.96 -5.15
CA ILE A 10 8.12 -31.99 -3.88
C ILE A 10 7.14 -30.80 -3.90
N GLY A 11 5.92 -31.00 -4.41
CA GLY A 11 4.94 -29.93 -4.57
C GLY A 11 5.49 -28.79 -5.43
N ALA A 12 5.59 -27.59 -4.84
CA ALA A 12 6.13 -26.41 -5.52
C ALA A 12 7.67 -26.33 -5.54
N VAL A 13 8.36 -27.27 -4.88
CA VAL A 13 9.82 -27.34 -4.83
C VAL A 13 10.33 -28.32 -5.86
N ILE A 14 11.22 -27.86 -6.73
CA ILE A 14 11.81 -28.64 -7.83
C ILE A 14 13.31 -28.62 -7.67
N ASP A 15 13.93 -29.83 -7.60
CA ASP A 15 15.37 -29.96 -7.59
C ASP A 15 15.85 -30.26 -9.01
N VAL A 16 16.85 -29.51 -9.47
CA VAL A 16 17.39 -29.60 -10.83
C VAL A 16 18.89 -29.83 -10.75
N GLU A 17 19.38 -30.81 -11.50
CA GLU A 17 20.81 -31.13 -11.62
C GLU A 17 21.38 -30.46 -12.86
N PHE A 18 22.51 -29.78 -12.68
CA PHE A 18 23.31 -29.17 -13.74
C PHE A 18 24.73 -29.75 -13.74
N PRO A 19 25.47 -29.64 -14.86
CA PRO A 19 26.90 -29.92 -14.86
C PRO A 19 27.62 -29.05 -13.82
N ARG A 20 28.64 -29.58 -13.15
CA ARG A 20 29.35 -28.89 -12.04
C ARG A 20 29.98 -27.56 -12.42
N ASP A 21 30.31 -27.37 -13.69
CA ASP A 21 30.89 -26.12 -14.21
C ASP A 21 29.86 -25.10 -14.63
N SER A 22 28.57 -25.41 -14.57
CA SER A 22 27.47 -24.53 -15.01
C SER A 22 26.30 -24.49 -14.04
N VAL A 23 26.58 -24.59 -12.74
CA VAL A 23 25.55 -24.53 -11.68
C VAL A 23 24.94 -23.14 -11.61
N PRO A 24 23.60 -22.99 -11.65
CA PRO A 24 22.94 -21.71 -11.51
C PRO A 24 23.20 -21.04 -10.16
N ARG A 25 23.17 -19.72 -10.17
CA ARG A 25 23.28 -18.92 -8.95
C ARG A 25 21.94 -18.86 -8.23
N VAL A 26 21.97 -18.54 -6.94
CA VAL A 26 20.76 -18.23 -6.17
C VAL A 26 20.03 -17.06 -6.84
N TYR A 27 18.71 -17.20 -6.96
CA TYR A 27 17.78 -16.32 -7.66
C TYR A 27 17.80 -16.38 -9.19
N ASP A 28 18.66 -17.16 -9.81
CA ASP A 28 18.55 -17.37 -11.26
C ASP A 28 17.18 -17.95 -11.63
N ALA A 29 16.62 -17.45 -12.72
CA ALA A 29 15.39 -17.97 -13.30
C ALA A 29 15.72 -19.12 -14.26
N LEU A 30 15.11 -20.26 -14.03
CA LEU A 30 15.21 -21.43 -14.88
C LEU A 30 13.89 -21.64 -15.62
N MET A 31 13.95 -22.23 -16.81
CA MET A 31 12.76 -22.53 -17.61
C MET A 31 12.69 -24.03 -17.91
N VAL A 32 11.56 -24.65 -17.60
CA VAL A 32 11.24 -26.00 -18.06
C VAL A 32 10.65 -25.89 -19.46
N ASP A 33 11.42 -26.28 -20.47
CA ASP A 33 11.08 -26.00 -21.86
C ASP A 33 9.74 -26.61 -22.31
N SER A 34 9.42 -27.81 -21.84
CA SER A 34 8.20 -28.54 -22.26
C SER A 34 6.89 -27.91 -21.72
N THR A 35 6.93 -27.21 -20.61
CA THR A 35 5.75 -26.65 -19.93
C THR A 35 5.79 -25.14 -19.80
N SER A 36 6.88 -24.52 -20.22
CA SER A 36 7.13 -23.07 -20.03
C SER A 36 7.02 -22.62 -18.57
N THR A 37 7.30 -23.51 -17.62
CA THR A 37 7.27 -23.22 -16.19
C THR A 37 8.57 -22.55 -15.78
N THR A 38 8.48 -21.40 -15.11
CA THR A 38 9.63 -20.70 -14.56
C THR A 38 9.91 -21.20 -13.15
N LEU A 39 11.19 -21.46 -12.86
CA LEU A 39 11.68 -21.87 -11.55
C LEU A 39 12.68 -20.83 -11.05
N GLU A 40 12.61 -20.50 -9.78
CA GLU A 40 13.61 -19.62 -9.15
C GLU A 40 14.49 -20.40 -8.21
N VAL A 41 15.82 -20.31 -8.41
CA VAL A 41 16.80 -20.99 -7.56
C VAL A 41 16.81 -20.40 -6.17
N GLN A 42 16.61 -21.23 -5.15
CA GLN A 42 16.62 -20.83 -3.74
C GLN A 42 17.89 -21.25 -3.01
N GLN A 43 18.41 -22.44 -3.34
CA GLN A 43 19.56 -23.03 -2.68
C GLN A 43 20.40 -23.83 -3.66
N GLN A 44 21.71 -23.88 -3.42
CA GLN A 44 22.62 -24.83 -4.04
C GLN A 44 22.85 -25.98 -3.06
N LEU A 45 22.48 -27.20 -3.43
CA LEU A 45 22.56 -28.37 -2.55
C LEU A 45 23.90 -29.09 -2.62
N GLY A 46 24.79 -28.71 -3.54
CA GLY A 46 26.01 -29.41 -3.85
C GLY A 46 25.82 -30.45 -4.99
N ASP A 47 26.94 -30.95 -5.52
CA ASP A 47 26.97 -31.90 -6.62
C ASP A 47 26.22 -31.49 -7.91
N GLY A 48 26.14 -30.19 -8.15
CA GLY A 48 25.43 -29.61 -9.30
C GLY A 48 23.92 -29.53 -9.14
N VAL A 49 23.36 -29.89 -7.98
CA VAL A 49 21.93 -29.83 -7.73
C VAL A 49 21.55 -28.49 -7.10
N VAL A 50 20.52 -27.85 -7.66
CA VAL A 50 19.91 -26.62 -7.10
C VAL A 50 18.47 -26.90 -6.73
N ARG A 51 18.05 -26.31 -5.61
CA ARG A 51 16.66 -26.38 -5.17
C ARG A 51 15.94 -25.10 -5.56
N THR A 52 14.81 -25.25 -6.23
CA THR A 52 14.03 -24.15 -6.80
C THR A 52 12.61 -24.14 -6.29
N ILE A 53 11.95 -22.99 -6.39
CA ILE A 53 10.49 -22.86 -6.24
C ILE A 53 9.87 -22.52 -7.59
N ALA A 54 8.71 -23.12 -7.87
CA ALA A 54 7.99 -22.88 -9.11
C ALA A 54 7.20 -21.57 -9.04
N MET A 55 7.22 -20.82 -10.14
CA MET A 55 6.41 -19.63 -10.38
C MET A 55 5.17 -19.95 -11.22
N GLY A 56 4.54 -21.05 -10.95
CA GLY A 56 3.37 -21.54 -11.66
C GLY A 56 3.04 -22.96 -11.24
N SER A 57 2.03 -23.56 -11.88
CA SER A 57 1.64 -24.94 -11.60
C SER A 57 2.78 -25.91 -11.93
N THR A 58 2.97 -26.89 -11.05
CA THR A 58 3.92 -28.00 -11.25
C THR A 58 3.26 -29.24 -11.82
N GLU A 59 1.98 -29.17 -12.15
CA GLU A 59 1.26 -30.27 -12.76
C GLU A 59 1.88 -30.64 -14.12
N GLY A 60 2.08 -31.93 -14.36
CA GLY A 60 2.69 -32.43 -15.57
C GLY A 60 4.22 -32.43 -15.61
N LEU A 61 4.88 -31.89 -14.59
CA LEU A 61 6.33 -31.98 -14.46
C LEU A 61 6.74 -33.39 -14.07
N LYS A 62 7.84 -33.87 -14.66
CA LYS A 62 8.40 -35.19 -14.44
C LYS A 62 9.90 -35.11 -14.22
N ARG A 63 10.46 -36.12 -13.53
CA ARG A 63 11.91 -36.31 -13.47
C ARG A 63 12.48 -36.48 -14.88
N GLY A 64 13.65 -35.95 -15.09
CA GLY A 64 14.36 -36.04 -16.35
C GLY A 64 14.01 -34.98 -17.38
N LEU A 65 12.98 -34.17 -17.16
CA LEU A 65 12.68 -33.06 -18.07
C LEU A 65 13.84 -32.07 -18.15
N PRO A 66 14.20 -31.61 -19.36
CA PRO A 66 15.25 -30.61 -19.53
C PRO A 66 14.85 -29.25 -19.01
N VAL A 67 15.80 -28.57 -18.35
CA VAL A 67 15.64 -27.26 -17.77
C VAL A 67 16.76 -26.34 -18.23
N GLY A 68 16.43 -25.22 -18.84
CA GLY A 68 17.40 -24.21 -19.28
C GLY A 68 17.61 -23.13 -18.21
N ASN A 69 18.82 -22.61 -18.09
CA ASN A 69 19.14 -21.45 -17.28
C ASN A 69 19.04 -20.17 -18.12
N SER A 70 18.23 -19.22 -17.69
CA SER A 70 18.12 -17.92 -18.37
C SER A 70 19.37 -17.03 -18.23
N GLY A 71 20.24 -17.35 -17.29
CA GLY A 71 21.48 -16.62 -17.03
C GLY A 71 21.33 -15.45 -16.05
N GLY A 72 20.18 -15.22 -15.48
CA GLY A 72 19.92 -14.17 -14.51
C GLY A 72 18.62 -14.34 -13.76
N PRO A 73 18.31 -13.44 -12.81
CA PRO A 73 17.06 -13.47 -12.06
C PRO A 73 15.83 -13.25 -12.94
N ILE A 74 14.63 -13.45 -12.35
CA ILE A 74 13.37 -13.12 -12.99
C ILE A 74 13.38 -11.63 -13.36
N SER A 75 13.15 -11.35 -14.66
CA SER A 75 13.04 -9.99 -15.18
C SER A 75 11.63 -9.74 -15.69
N VAL A 76 11.10 -8.56 -15.40
CA VAL A 76 9.72 -8.17 -15.73
C VAL A 76 9.71 -6.93 -16.59
N PRO A 77 8.69 -6.76 -17.47
CA PRO A 77 8.56 -5.56 -18.26
C PRO A 77 8.28 -4.35 -17.36
N VAL A 78 8.89 -3.23 -17.69
CA VAL A 78 8.73 -1.95 -16.99
C VAL A 78 8.48 -0.83 -17.99
N GLY A 79 7.81 0.22 -17.58
CA GLY A 79 7.53 1.40 -18.38
C GLY A 79 6.04 1.69 -18.58
N LYS A 80 5.73 2.68 -19.38
CA LYS A 80 4.35 3.16 -19.59
C LYS A 80 3.42 2.09 -20.17
N GLY A 81 3.95 1.10 -20.87
CA GLY A 81 3.16 -0.02 -21.42
C GLY A 81 2.52 -0.91 -20.35
N THR A 82 2.96 -0.81 -19.09
CA THR A 82 2.36 -1.55 -17.96
C THR A 82 1.13 -0.84 -17.38
N LEU A 83 0.95 0.44 -17.66
CA LEU A 83 -0.18 1.21 -17.13
C LEU A 83 -1.51 0.72 -17.68
N GLY A 84 -2.48 0.56 -16.81
CA GLY A 84 -3.79 0.04 -17.15
C GLY A 84 -3.85 -1.47 -17.37
N ARG A 85 -2.74 -2.17 -17.14
CA ARG A 85 -2.62 -3.61 -17.40
C ARG A 85 -2.60 -4.42 -16.11
N ILE A 86 -3.15 -5.62 -16.20
CA ILE A 86 -3.04 -6.63 -15.14
C ILE A 86 -2.03 -7.68 -15.58
N MET A 87 -1.04 -7.91 -14.72
CA MET A 87 0.07 -8.83 -14.99
C MET A 87 0.25 -9.80 -13.83
N ASN A 88 0.89 -10.94 -14.10
CA ASN A 88 1.28 -11.90 -13.08
C ASN A 88 2.68 -11.57 -12.52
N VAL A 89 3.20 -12.44 -11.67
CA VAL A 89 4.54 -12.30 -11.06
C VAL A 89 5.67 -12.19 -12.07
N LEU A 90 5.52 -12.76 -13.24
CA LEU A 90 6.49 -12.72 -14.34
C LEU A 90 6.30 -11.52 -15.27
N GLY A 91 5.33 -10.68 -15.00
CA GLY A 91 4.97 -9.54 -15.84
C GLY A 91 4.20 -9.94 -17.11
N GLN A 92 3.66 -11.13 -17.16
CA GLN A 92 2.82 -11.59 -18.27
C GLN A 92 1.38 -11.07 -18.11
N PRO A 93 0.70 -10.68 -19.21
CA PRO A 93 -0.64 -10.14 -19.13
C PRO A 93 -1.68 -11.19 -18.71
N GLU A 94 -2.59 -10.79 -17.85
CA GLU A 94 -3.72 -11.61 -17.35
C GLU A 94 -5.09 -11.00 -17.70
N ASP A 95 -5.09 -9.88 -18.41
CA ASP A 95 -6.28 -9.08 -18.74
C ASP A 95 -6.83 -9.31 -20.15
N GLU A 96 -6.32 -10.27 -20.88
CA GLU A 96 -6.68 -10.60 -22.26
C GLU A 96 -6.56 -9.41 -23.24
N ALA A 97 -5.80 -8.37 -22.87
CA ALA A 97 -5.62 -7.16 -23.68
C ALA A 97 -4.37 -7.22 -24.60
N GLY A 98 -3.85 -8.42 -24.84
CA GLY A 98 -2.66 -8.64 -25.67
C GLY A 98 -1.33 -8.43 -24.93
N PRO A 99 -0.19 -8.55 -25.63
CA PRO A 99 1.13 -8.42 -25.01
C PRO A 99 1.33 -7.05 -24.35
N VAL A 100 2.14 -7.01 -23.29
CA VAL A 100 2.57 -5.76 -22.66
C VAL A 100 3.58 -5.07 -23.57
N ALA A 101 3.27 -3.86 -24.03
CA ALA A 101 4.10 -3.10 -24.97
C ALA A 101 5.23 -2.36 -24.24
N CYS A 102 6.24 -3.09 -23.78
CA CYS A 102 7.41 -2.54 -23.10
C CYS A 102 8.70 -3.06 -23.73
N ASP A 103 9.62 -2.14 -24.01
CA ASP A 103 10.92 -2.46 -24.61
C ASP A 103 11.99 -2.78 -23.57
N THR A 104 11.75 -2.39 -22.30
CA THR A 104 12.71 -2.53 -21.21
C THR A 104 12.22 -3.56 -20.21
N THR A 105 13.13 -4.42 -19.74
CA THR A 105 12.89 -5.35 -18.65
C THR A 105 13.88 -5.07 -17.51
N MET A 106 13.47 -5.33 -16.28
CA MET A 106 14.31 -5.16 -15.10
C MET A 106 14.16 -6.36 -14.18
N SER A 107 15.27 -6.75 -13.53
CA SER A 107 15.26 -7.80 -12.51
C SER A 107 14.44 -7.40 -11.30
N ILE A 108 13.67 -8.34 -10.75
CA ILE A 108 12.92 -8.13 -9.51
C ILE A 108 13.83 -8.15 -8.27
N HIS A 109 15.02 -8.73 -8.38
CA HIS A 109 16.03 -8.76 -7.32
C HIS A 109 17.03 -7.62 -7.50
N ARG A 110 16.67 -6.47 -6.96
CA ARG A 110 17.50 -5.27 -7.00
C ARG A 110 17.94 -4.88 -5.59
N LYS A 111 19.08 -4.21 -5.51
CA LYS A 111 19.54 -3.63 -4.24
C LYS A 111 18.76 -2.37 -3.91
N ALA A 112 18.59 -2.10 -2.62
CA ALA A 112 18.10 -0.81 -2.17
C ALA A 112 19.04 0.32 -2.62
N PRO A 113 18.52 1.55 -2.84
CA PRO A 113 19.37 2.70 -3.17
C PRO A 113 20.46 2.91 -2.13
N SER A 114 21.66 3.27 -2.59
CA SER A 114 22.78 3.60 -1.69
C SER A 114 22.54 4.92 -0.95
N TYR A 115 23.31 5.19 0.09
CA TYR A 115 23.21 6.46 0.82
C TYR A 115 23.36 7.70 -0.09
N ASP A 116 24.23 7.61 -1.10
CA ASP A 116 24.47 8.71 -2.03
C ASP A 116 23.27 8.97 -2.97
N GLU A 117 22.48 7.96 -3.24
CA GLU A 117 21.30 8.05 -4.11
C GLU A 117 20.06 8.53 -3.36
N GLN A 118 20.02 8.35 -2.07
CA GLN A 118 18.86 8.75 -1.25
C GLN A 118 18.79 10.27 -1.10
N SER A 119 17.55 10.80 -1.09
CA SER A 119 17.35 12.21 -0.83
C SER A 119 17.55 12.51 0.67
N GLY A 120 18.22 13.62 0.97
CA GLY A 120 18.29 14.13 2.34
C GLY A 120 17.04 14.92 2.71
N GLY A 121 16.65 14.84 3.98
CA GLY A 121 15.50 15.57 4.51
C GLY A 121 14.17 14.84 4.36
N THR A 122 13.19 15.32 5.09
CA THR A 122 11.81 14.80 5.06
C THR A 122 10.93 15.76 4.30
N GLU A 123 10.32 15.29 3.23
CA GLU A 123 9.34 16.03 2.44
C GLU A 123 7.98 15.36 2.61
N LEU A 124 6.94 16.16 2.87
CA LEU A 124 5.58 15.66 3.02
C LEU A 124 4.94 15.39 1.67
N LEU A 125 4.17 14.30 1.58
CA LEU A 125 3.31 14.02 0.45
C LEU A 125 1.90 14.51 0.78
N GLU A 126 1.47 15.58 0.12
CA GLU A 126 0.12 16.11 0.26
C GLU A 126 -0.86 15.23 -0.52
N THR A 127 -1.84 14.66 0.19
CA THR A 127 -2.81 13.72 -0.40
C THR A 127 -4.10 14.39 -0.86
N GLY A 128 -4.37 15.59 -0.40
CA GLY A 128 -5.65 16.30 -0.64
C GLY A 128 -6.81 15.77 0.19
N ILE A 129 -6.55 14.87 1.12
CA ILE A 129 -7.54 14.33 2.06
C ILE A 129 -7.30 14.95 3.43
N LYS A 130 -8.26 15.72 3.92
CA LYS A 130 -8.11 16.52 5.16
C LYS A 130 -7.64 15.72 6.35
N VAL A 131 -8.27 14.61 6.64
CA VAL A 131 -7.98 13.81 7.83
C VAL A 131 -6.56 13.21 7.77
N ILE A 132 -6.12 12.79 6.60
CA ILE A 132 -4.78 12.22 6.41
C ILE A 132 -3.73 13.32 6.55
N ASP A 133 -3.87 14.41 5.81
CA ASP A 133 -2.86 15.47 5.79
C ASP A 133 -2.71 16.18 7.13
N LEU A 134 -3.79 16.28 7.89
CA LEU A 134 -3.78 16.94 9.21
C LEU A 134 -3.22 16.02 10.30
N LEU A 135 -3.74 14.80 10.43
CA LEU A 135 -3.55 13.92 11.60
C LEU A 135 -2.54 12.80 11.40
N CYS A 136 -2.39 12.32 10.18
CA CYS A 136 -1.44 11.25 9.84
C CYS A 136 -0.72 11.54 8.52
N PRO A 137 0.01 12.66 8.41
CA PRO A 137 0.65 13.07 7.18
C PRO A 137 1.65 12.03 6.67
N PHE A 138 1.69 11.86 5.36
CA PHE A 138 2.60 10.95 4.69
C PHE A 138 3.91 11.66 4.35
N ALA A 139 5.03 10.94 4.50
CA ALA A 139 6.31 11.38 3.98
C ALA A 139 6.50 10.82 2.56
N LYS A 140 7.08 11.60 1.66
CA LYS A 140 7.57 11.07 0.37
C LYS A 140 8.65 10.03 0.64
N GLY A 141 8.51 8.86 0.05
CA GLY A 141 9.38 7.72 0.32
C GLY A 141 9.08 6.99 1.63
N GLY A 142 8.00 7.37 2.32
CA GLY A 142 7.54 6.75 3.56
C GLY A 142 6.72 5.49 3.33
N LYS A 143 6.54 4.73 4.40
CA LYS A 143 5.77 3.50 4.42
C LYS A 143 4.56 3.68 5.31
N VAL A 144 3.38 3.51 4.73
CA VAL A 144 2.09 3.71 5.42
C VAL A 144 1.40 2.38 5.59
N GLY A 145 1.02 2.04 6.81
CA GLY A 145 0.16 0.91 7.09
C GLY A 145 -1.31 1.32 7.03
N LEU A 146 -2.12 0.58 6.29
CA LEU A 146 -3.57 0.78 6.19
C LEU A 146 -4.28 -0.38 6.89
N PHE A 147 -4.99 -0.07 7.96
CA PHE A 147 -5.74 -1.03 8.76
C PHE A 147 -7.23 -0.80 8.54
N GLY A 148 -7.98 -1.87 8.39
CA GLY A 148 -9.42 -1.77 8.29
C GLY A 148 -10.05 -3.10 7.92
N GLY A 149 -11.23 -3.34 8.46
CA GLY A 149 -12.05 -4.49 8.12
C GLY A 149 -12.76 -4.33 6.78
N ALA A 150 -13.62 -5.28 6.45
CA ALA A 150 -14.46 -5.19 5.26
C ALA A 150 -15.48 -4.06 5.39
N GLY A 151 -15.77 -3.38 4.28
CA GLY A 151 -16.84 -2.39 4.18
C GLY A 151 -16.54 -1.01 4.77
N VAL A 152 -15.27 -0.71 5.08
CA VAL A 152 -14.87 0.61 5.62
C VAL A 152 -14.29 1.56 4.56
N GLY A 153 -14.32 1.19 3.30
CA GLY A 153 -13.88 2.05 2.20
C GLY A 153 -12.38 1.99 1.88
N LYS A 154 -11.70 0.89 2.20
CA LYS A 154 -10.28 0.70 1.89
C LYS A 154 -9.97 0.93 0.40
N THR A 155 -10.70 0.27 -0.48
CA THR A 155 -10.53 0.38 -1.94
C THR A 155 -10.79 1.79 -2.44
N VAL A 156 -11.84 2.44 -1.96
CA VAL A 156 -12.19 3.82 -2.35
C VAL A 156 -11.09 4.81 -1.94
N ASN A 157 -10.52 4.65 -0.75
CA ASN A 157 -9.39 5.45 -0.30
C ASN A 157 -8.15 5.26 -1.18
N MET A 158 -7.84 4.01 -1.55
CA MET A 158 -6.73 3.72 -2.47
C MET A 158 -6.93 4.37 -3.82
N MET A 159 -8.13 4.27 -4.41
CA MET A 159 -8.45 4.89 -5.69
C MET A 159 -8.37 6.42 -5.64
N GLU A 160 -8.81 7.04 -4.56
CA GLU A 160 -8.71 8.50 -4.40
C GLU A 160 -7.26 8.95 -4.29
N LEU A 161 -6.41 8.20 -3.59
CA LEU A 161 -4.98 8.47 -3.54
C LEU A 161 -4.33 8.36 -4.92
N ILE A 162 -4.69 7.35 -5.70
CA ILE A 162 -4.22 7.18 -7.09
C ILE A 162 -4.62 8.40 -7.93
N ASN A 163 -5.88 8.80 -7.85
CA ASN A 163 -6.39 9.95 -8.59
C ASN A 163 -5.68 11.25 -8.18
N ASN A 164 -5.51 11.48 -6.89
CA ASN A 164 -4.90 12.72 -6.38
C ASN A 164 -3.41 12.80 -6.68
N ILE A 165 -2.66 11.70 -6.57
CA ILE A 165 -1.25 11.70 -6.94
C ILE A 165 -1.05 11.92 -8.44
N ALA A 166 -1.93 11.39 -9.27
CA ALA A 166 -1.86 11.59 -10.71
C ALA A 166 -2.17 13.04 -11.10
N LYS A 167 -3.19 13.65 -10.52
CA LYS A 167 -3.63 15.01 -10.87
C LYS A 167 -2.79 16.11 -10.24
N ALA A 168 -2.46 15.98 -8.95
CA ALA A 168 -1.76 17.03 -8.21
C ALA A 168 -0.23 16.95 -8.33
N HIS A 169 0.32 15.75 -8.48
CA HIS A 169 1.76 15.49 -8.47
C HIS A 169 2.29 14.91 -9.77
N SER A 170 1.44 14.70 -10.77
CA SER A 170 1.79 14.01 -12.03
C SER A 170 2.44 12.65 -11.81
N GLY A 171 2.10 12.01 -10.71
CA GLY A 171 2.65 10.73 -10.28
C GLY A 171 1.88 9.54 -10.86
N LEU A 172 2.50 8.38 -10.77
CA LEU A 172 1.95 7.12 -11.19
C LEU A 172 1.81 6.19 -10.00
N SER A 173 1.03 5.13 -10.15
CA SER A 173 0.81 4.16 -9.10
C SER A 173 1.04 2.74 -9.59
N VAL A 174 1.44 1.87 -8.68
CA VAL A 174 1.55 0.43 -8.91
C VAL A 174 0.77 -0.27 -7.80
N PHE A 175 -0.07 -1.21 -8.17
CA PHE A 175 -0.82 -2.04 -7.24
C PHE A 175 -0.31 -3.48 -7.28
N ALA A 176 0.16 -3.98 -6.15
CA ALA A 176 0.58 -5.37 -5.97
C ALA A 176 -0.44 -6.11 -5.10
N GLY A 177 -1.23 -6.96 -5.73
CA GLY A 177 -2.19 -7.85 -5.05
C GLY A 177 -1.50 -9.13 -4.61
N VAL A 178 -1.27 -9.27 -3.31
CA VAL A 178 -0.58 -10.42 -2.72
C VAL A 178 -1.57 -11.35 -2.05
N GLY A 179 -1.79 -12.51 -2.65
CA GLY A 179 -2.71 -13.51 -2.12
C GLY A 179 -4.18 -13.08 -2.11
N GLU A 180 -4.56 -12.13 -2.97
CA GLU A 180 -5.94 -11.68 -3.12
C GLU A 180 -6.82 -12.74 -3.78
N ARG A 181 -8.11 -12.65 -3.51
CA ARG A 181 -9.11 -13.44 -4.24
C ARG A 181 -9.24 -12.90 -5.66
N THR A 182 -9.34 -13.81 -6.63
CA THR A 182 -9.52 -13.46 -8.05
C THR A 182 -10.70 -12.50 -8.25
N ARG A 183 -11.80 -12.72 -7.55
CA ARG A 183 -12.98 -11.86 -7.61
C ARG A 183 -12.67 -10.43 -7.14
N GLU A 184 -12.01 -10.28 -5.99
CA GLU A 184 -11.65 -8.96 -5.44
C GLU A 184 -10.72 -8.18 -6.37
N GLY A 185 -9.75 -8.86 -6.98
CA GLY A 185 -8.87 -8.26 -7.97
C GLY A 185 -9.61 -7.79 -9.23
N ASN A 186 -10.56 -8.58 -9.70
CA ASN A 186 -11.40 -8.22 -10.84
C ASN A 186 -12.35 -7.06 -10.52
N ASP A 187 -12.98 -7.07 -9.35
CA ASP A 187 -13.84 -5.99 -8.90
C ASP A 187 -13.05 -4.67 -8.80
N PHE A 188 -11.84 -4.72 -8.25
CA PHE A 188 -10.94 -3.57 -8.16
C PHE A 188 -10.56 -3.00 -9.53
N TYR A 189 -10.28 -3.86 -10.50
CA TYR A 189 -10.00 -3.45 -11.88
C TYR A 189 -11.18 -2.68 -12.49
N HIS A 190 -12.39 -3.23 -12.36
CA HIS A 190 -13.60 -2.58 -12.90
C HIS A 190 -13.91 -1.26 -12.19
N GLU A 191 -13.77 -1.21 -10.87
CA GLU A 191 -13.96 0.03 -10.10
C GLU A 191 -12.95 1.12 -10.52
N MET A 192 -11.70 0.79 -10.78
CA MET A 192 -10.70 1.74 -11.30
C MET A 192 -11.05 2.21 -12.71
N LYS A 193 -11.54 1.32 -13.55
CA LYS A 193 -11.98 1.65 -14.91
C LYS A 193 -13.15 2.62 -14.88
N ASP A 194 -14.15 2.34 -14.05
CA ASP A 194 -15.36 3.17 -13.92
C ASP A 194 -15.04 4.54 -13.30
N SER A 195 -14.09 4.59 -12.41
CA SER A 195 -13.62 5.83 -11.77
C SER A 195 -12.64 6.64 -12.63
N GLY A 196 -12.21 6.12 -13.77
CA GLY A 196 -11.35 6.83 -14.72
C GLY A 196 -9.90 6.95 -14.30
N VAL A 197 -9.41 6.10 -13.37
CA VAL A 197 -8.01 6.12 -12.89
C VAL A 197 -7.16 4.96 -13.41
N LEU A 198 -7.74 4.07 -14.21
CA LEU A 198 -7.08 2.84 -14.66
C LEU A 198 -5.78 3.10 -15.43
N ASP A 199 -5.75 4.15 -16.26
CA ASP A 199 -4.58 4.52 -17.08
C ASP A 199 -3.41 5.10 -16.27
N LYS A 200 -3.56 5.26 -14.96
CA LYS A 200 -2.53 5.79 -14.04
C LYS A 200 -1.92 4.73 -13.13
N VAL A 201 -2.33 3.47 -13.27
CA VAL A 201 -1.91 2.40 -12.38
C VAL A 201 -1.51 1.15 -13.16
N ALA A 202 -0.38 0.56 -12.77
CA ALA A 202 0.03 -0.78 -13.19
C ALA A 202 -0.34 -1.78 -12.10
N MET A 203 -0.92 -2.92 -12.47
CA MET A 203 -1.40 -3.92 -11.52
C MET A 203 -0.67 -5.24 -11.73
N VAL A 204 -0.19 -5.82 -10.63
CA VAL A 204 0.39 -7.16 -10.61
C VAL A 204 -0.31 -7.99 -9.55
N TYR A 205 -0.72 -9.20 -9.91
CA TYR A 205 -1.42 -10.09 -8.99
C TYR A 205 -0.70 -11.42 -8.83
N GLY A 206 -0.48 -11.82 -7.58
CA GLY A 206 -0.18 -13.18 -7.18
C GLY A 206 -1.35 -13.66 -6.33
N GLN A 207 -2.31 -14.32 -6.96
CA GLN A 207 -3.61 -14.61 -6.35
C GLN A 207 -3.55 -15.76 -5.35
N MET A 208 -4.60 -15.90 -4.55
CA MET A 208 -4.70 -16.88 -3.46
C MET A 208 -4.55 -18.34 -3.94
N ASN A 209 -4.98 -18.64 -5.17
CA ASN A 209 -4.92 -19.97 -5.76
C ASN A 209 -3.58 -20.27 -6.45
N GLU A 210 -2.69 -19.29 -6.55
CA GLU A 210 -1.38 -19.48 -7.16
C GLU A 210 -0.36 -20.07 -6.16
N PRO A 211 0.70 -20.73 -6.64
CA PRO A 211 1.74 -21.29 -5.79
C PRO A 211 2.39 -20.25 -4.86
N PRO A 212 2.98 -20.67 -3.74
CA PRO A 212 3.58 -19.73 -2.78
C PRO A 212 4.73 -18.89 -3.36
N GLY A 213 5.45 -19.41 -4.37
CA GLY A 213 6.46 -18.63 -5.07
C GLY A 213 5.90 -17.38 -5.75
N ASN A 214 4.75 -17.51 -6.41
CA ASN A 214 4.07 -16.38 -7.04
C ASN A 214 3.68 -15.31 -6.02
N ARG A 215 3.07 -15.71 -4.91
CA ARG A 215 2.64 -14.82 -3.83
C ARG A 215 3.81 -14.16 -3.10
N LEU A 216 4.95 -14.85 -3.01
CA LEU A 216 6.16 -14.31 -2.38
C LEU A 216 6.85 -13.25 -3.25
N ARG A 217 6.82 -13.41 -4.57
CA ARG A 217 7.59 -12.58 -5.50
C ARG A 217 6.79 -11.46 -6.17
N VAL A 218 5.46 -11.52 -6.15
CA VAL A 218 4.62 -10.51 -6.81
C VAL A 218 4.82 -9.09 -6.25
N ALA A 219 5.05 -8.96 -4.95
CA ALA A 219 5.36 -7.66 -4.34
C ALA A 219 6.67 -7.07 -4.89
N LEU A 220 7.68 -7.90 -5.11
CA LEU A 220 8.94 -7.48 -5.73
C LEU A 220 8.75 -7.08 -7.20
N THR A 221 7.89 -7.76 -7.93
CA THR A 221 7.51 -7.38 -9.29
C THR A 221 6.91 -5.99 -9.34
N GLY A 222 5.92 -5.73 -8.49
CA GLY A 222 5.30 -4.41 -8.38
C GLY A 222 6.29 -3.33 -7.97
N LEU A 223 7.12 -3.61 -6.99
CA LEU A 223 8.16 -2.68 -6.53
C LEU A 223 9.17 -2.35 -7.64
N THR A 224 9.55 -3.33 -8.48
CA THR A 224 10.45 -3.11 -9.61
C THR A 224 9.83 -2.16 -10.64
N MET A 225 8.55 -2.32 -10.94
CA MET A 225 7.82 -1.39 -11.83
C MET A 225 7.77 0.03 -11.22
N ALA A 226 7.52 0.13 -9.92
CA ALA A 226 7.52 1.42 -9.22
C ALA A 226 8.90 2.09 -9.23
N GLU A 227 9.97 1.34 -9.03
CA GLU A 227 11.34 1.86 -9.10
C GLU A 227 11.68 2.41 -10.48
N TYR A 228 11.22 1.77 -11.55
CA TYR A 228 11.41 2.29 -12.89
C TYR A 228 10.73 3.66 -13.06
N PHE A 229 9.48 3.81 -12.67
CA PHE A 229 8.77 5.09 -12.75
C PHE A 229 9.39 6.17 -11.86
N ARG A 230 9.90 5.81 -10.70
CA ARG A 230 10.62 6.73 -9.81
C ARG A 230 11.87 7.31 -10.49
N ASP A 231 12.62 6.46 -11.19
CA ASP A 231 13.94 6.79 -11.72
C ASP A 231 13.88 7.29 -13.19
N GLU A 232 12.78 7.00 -13.91
CA GLU A 232 12.57 7.52 -15.26
C GLU A 232 12.38 9.03 -15.23
N LYS A 233 13.22 9.74 -15.98
CA LYS A 233 13.12 11.20 -16.06
C LYS A 233 11.89 11.61 -16.87
N ASP A 234 11.05 12.41 -16.26
CA ASP A 234 9.96 13.10 -16.94
C ASP A 234 10.51 14.16 -17.90
N GLU A 235 10.05 14.16 -19.14
CA GLU A 235 10.51 15.11 -20.17
C GLU A 235 10.23 16.56 -19.81
N ALA A 236 9.14 16.81 -19.07
CA ALA A 236 8.75 18.17 -18.70
C ALA A 236 9.53 18.72 -17.51
N THR A 237 9.91 17.88 -16.56
CA THR A 237 10.56 18.31 -15.30
C THR A 237 12.03 17.96 -15.22
N GLY A 238 12.50 17.03 -16.04
CA GLY A 238 13.87 16.48 -15.98
C GLY A 238 14.16 15.64 -14.73
N LYS A 239 13.16 15.40 -13.89
CA LYS A 239 13.24 14.61 -12.65
C LYS A 239 12.41 13.34 -12.78
N GLY A 240 12.64 12.39 -11.91
CA GLY A 240 11.78 11.23 -11.74
C GLY A 240 10.41 11.62 -11.14
N ARG A 241 9.56 10.63 -10.94
CA ARG A 241 8.19 10.84 -10.47
C ARG A 241 8.01 10.46 -9.02
N ASP A 242 6.95 10.99 -8.44
CA ASP A 242 6.39 10.49 -7.18
C ASP A 242 5.48 9.31 -7.51
N VAL A 243 5.81 8.15 -6.96
CA VAL A 243 5.11 6.90 -7.23
C VAL A 243 4.44 6.41 -5.96
N LEU A 244 3.18 5.98 -6.06
CA LEU A 244 2.51 5.22 -5.01
C LEU A 244 2.64 3.72 -5.29
N LEU A 245 3.03 2.97 -4.28
CA LEU A 245 3.05 1.52 -4.31
C LEU A 245 2.03 0.99 -3.30
N PHE A 246 1.00 0.32 -3.79
CA PHE A 246 0.02 -0.36 -2.94
C PHE A 246 0.36 -1.83 -2.83
N VAL A 247 0.39 -2.33 -1.62
CA VAL A 247 0.59 -3.77 -1.34
C VAL A 247 -0.62 -4.27 -0.55
N ASP A 248 -1.42 -5.08 -1.15
CA ASP A 248 -2.59 -5.67 -0.50
C ASP A 248 -2.54 -7.21 -0.59
N ASN A 249 -2.15 -7.90 0.44
CA ASN A 249 -1.79 -7.32 1.74
C ASN A 249 -0.42 -7.88 2.18
N ILE A 250 0.29 -7.10 2.96
CA ILE A 250 1.67 -7.44 3.38
C ILE A 250 1.74 -8.71 4.27
N TYR A 251 0.69 -9.01 5.02
CA TYR A 251 0.63 -10.23 5.82
C TYR A 251 0.71 -11.50 4.96
N ARG A 252 0.08 -11.50 3.79
CA ARG A 252 0.12 -12.64 2.87
C ARG A 252 1.48 -12.82 2.21
N TYR A 253 2.24 -11.74 2.07
CA TYR A 253 3.65 -11.82 1.69
C TYR A 253 4.46 -12.60 2.73
N THR A 254 4.26 -12.32 4.01
CA THR A 254 4.94 -13.06 5.09
C THR A 254 4.50 -14.52 5.16
N LEU A 255 3.22 -14.80 4.96
CA LEU A 255 2.70 -16.18 4.92
C LEU A 255 3.27 -16.98 3.74
N ALA A 256 3.38 -16.38 2.57
CA ALA A 256 4.01 -17.02 1.40
C ALA A 256 5.48 -17.38 1.70
N GLY A 257 6.19 -16.49 2.37
CA GLY A 257 7.54 -16.76 2.87
C GLY A 257 7.59 -17.91 3.86
N THR A 258 6.62 -18.02 4.76
CA THR A 258 6.49 -19.14 5.70
C THR A 258 6.27 -20.46 4.97
N GLU A 259 5.39 -20.52 3.99
CA GLU A 259 5.13 -21.70 3.18
C GLU A 259 6.39 -22.14 2.41
N VAL A 260 7.08 -21.21 1.76
CA VAL A 260 8.33 -21.49 1.04
C VAL A 260 9.40 -22.02 2.00
N SER A 261 9.56 -21.38 3.16
CA SER A 261 10.53 -21.82 4.18
C SER A 261 10.26 -23.25 4.67
N ALA A 262 9.01 -23.59 4.91
CA ALA A 262 8.60 -24.94 5.29
C ALA A 262 8.91 -25.96 4.18
N LEU A 263 8.60 -25.63 2.93
CA LEU A 263 8.89 -26.48 1.78
C LEU A 263 10.39 -26.67 1.55
N LEU A 264 11.21 -25.67 1.89
CA LEU A 264 12.68 -25.78 1.82
C LEU A 264 13.28 -26.53 3.02
N GLY A 265 12.46 -26.95 3.97
CA GLY A 265 12.91 -27.72 5.14
C GLY A 265 13.65 -26.91 6.20
N ARG A 266 13.44 -25.60 6.24
CA ARG A 266 14.05 -24.75 7.29
C ARG A 266 13.32 -24.95 8.62
N MET A 267 14.07 -24.89 9.71
CA MET A 267 13.50 -24.98 11.06
C MET A 267 12.68 -23.72 11.34
N PRO A 268 11.40 -23.84 11.76
CA PRO A 268 10.58 -22.67 12.06
C PRO A 268 11.07 -21.92 13.29
N SER A 269 10.85 -20.62 13.30
CA SER A 269 11.08 -19.74 14.45
C SER A 269 9.81 -19.62 15.32
N ALA A 270 9.73 -18.56 16.13
CA ALA A 270 8.59 -18.30 17.00
C ALA A 270 7.27 -18.30 16.24
N VAL A 271 6.23 -18.92 16.83
CA VAL A 271 4.88 -19.01 16.28
C VAL A 271 4.81 -19.70 14.89
N GLY A 272 5.86 -20.44 14.53
CA GLY A 272 5.92 -21.18 13.27
C GLY A 272 6.33 -20.37 12.04
N TYR A 273 6.69 -19.11 12.22
CA TYR A 273 7.20 -18.28 11.12
C TYR A 273 8.60 -18.70 10.65
N GLN A 274 8.95 -18.27 9.43
CA GLN A 274 10.29 -18.50 8.88
C GLN A 274 11.38 -17.80 9.71
N PRO A 275 12.58 -18.39 9.84
CA PRO A 275 13.69 -17.74 10.52
C PRO A 275 14.21 -16.49 9.79
N THR A 276 13.89 -16.36 8.50
CA THR A 276 14.30 -15.25 7.62
C THR A 276 13.24 -14.15 7.51
N LEU A 277 12.23 -14.13 8.38
CA LEU A 277 11.12 -13.17 8.32
C LEU A 277 11.58 -11.71 8.30
N ALA A 278 12.45 -11.34 9.22
CA ALA A 278 12.96 -9.97 9.31
C ALA A 278 13.81 -9.58 8.08
N GLU A 279 14.61 -10.51 7.57
CA GLU A 279 15.41 -10.30 6.37
C GLU A 279 14.56 -10.13 5.12
N GLU A 280 13.57 -11.00 4.90
CA GLU A 280 12.64 -10.92 3.78
C GLU A 280 11.85 -9.62 3.79
N MET A 281 11.37 -9.22 4.96
CA MET A 281 10.68 -7.94 5.14
C MET A 281 11.61 -6.77 4.85
N GLY A 282 12.84 -6.80 5.36
CA GLY A 282 13.86 -5.78 5.13
C GLY A 282 14.22 -5.62 3.66
N VAL A 283 14.40 -6.71 2.94
CA VAL A 283 14.69 -6.69 1.50
C VAL A 283 13.60 -5.97 0.71
N LEU A 284 12.34 -6.20 1.04
CA LEU A 284 11.22 -5.49 0.41
C LEU A 284 11.16 -4.01 0.85
N GLN A 285 11.17 -3.76 2.14
CA GLN A 285 10.88 -2.44 2.71
C GLN A 285 11.99 -1.40 2.46
N GLU A 286 13.24 -1.80 2.50
CA GLU A 286 14.37 -0.88 2.32
C GLU A 286 14.50 -0.35 0.87
N ARG A 287 13.92 -1.03 -0.09
CA ARG A 287 13.85 -0.54 -1.48
C ARG A 287 12.82 0.58 -1.65
N ILE A 288 11.87 0.69 -0.74
CA ILE A 288 10.79 1.68 -0.76
C ILE A 288 11.32 2.96 -0.11
N THR A 289 11.80 3.89 -0.92
CA THR A 289 12.44 5.12 -0.42
C THR A 289 12.43 6.23 -1.45
N SER A 290 12.72 7.45 -1.02
CA SER A 290 12.98 8.59 -1.89
C SER A 290 14.43 8.57 -2.35
N THR A 291 14.62 8.85 -3.63
CA THR A 291 15.95 9.13 -4.21
C THR A 291 16.04 10.58 -4.65
N LYS A 292 17.22 11.01 -5.09
CA LYS A 292 17.42 12.34 -5.70
C LYS A 292 16.59 12.53 -6.97
N ASN A 293 16.15 11.44 -7.60
CA ASN A 293 15.35 11.46 -8.83
C ASN A 293 13.85 11.55 -8.56
N GLY A 294 13.33 10.76 -7.63
CA GLY A 294 11.91 10.70 -7.35
C GLY A 294 11.63 9.97 -6.03
N SER A 295 10.38 9.63 -5.78
CA SER A 295 9.98 8.94 -4.55
C SER A 295 9.07 7.74 -4.82
N ILE A 296 9.16 6.73 -3.93
CA ILE A 296 8.16 5.67 -3.80
C ILE A 296 7.58 5.79 -2.40
N THR A 297 6.30 6.07 -2.32
CA THR A 297 5.54 6.03 -1.06
C THR A 297 4.67 4.79 -1.08
N SER A 298 4.78 3.94 -0.09
CA SER A 298 3.99 2.71 -0.03
C SER A 298 2.80 2.84 0.89
N ILE A 299 1.69 2.25 0.46
CA ILE A 299 0.49 2.04 1.27
C ILE A 299 0.27 0.54 1.33
N GLN A 300 0.47 -0.02 2.51
CA GLN A 300 0.46 -1.46 2.74
C GLN A 300 -0.76 -1.82 3.58
N ALA A 301 -1.67 -2.61 3.04
CA ALA A 301 -2.74 -3.15 3.83
C ALA A 301 -2.16 -4.18 4.81
N VAL A 302 -2.44 -3.99 6.08
CA VAL A 302 -1.92 -4.83 7.17
C VAL A 302 -3.08 -5.58 7.81
N TYR A 303 -2.93 -6.89 7.90
CA TYR A 303 -3.82 -7.75 8.67
C TYR A 303 -3.12 -8.16 9.96
N VAL A 304 -3.84 -8.07 11.07
CA VAL A 304 -3.34 -8.44 12.40
C VAL A 304 -4.07 -9.70 12.85
N PRO A 305 -3.41 -10.88 12.87
CA PRO A 305 -4.05 -12.13 13.27
C PRO A 305 -4.56 -12.04 14.71
N ALA A 306 -5.82 -12.37 14.91
CA ALA A 306 -6.49 -12.37 16.23
C ALA A 306 -6.35 -11.05 17.01
N ASP A 307 -6.18 -9.93 16.30
CA ASP A 307 -5.91 -8.60 16.87
C ASP A 307 -4.69 -8.54 17.79
N ASP A 308 -3.77 -9.48 17.62
CA ASP A 308 -2.53 -9.57 18.41
C ASP A 308 -1.37 -8.83 17.72
N LEU A 309 -1.11 -7.62 18.18
CA LEU A 309 -0.01 -6.79 17.68
C LEU A 309 1.38 -7.34 18.03
N THR A 310 1.48 -8.32 18.91
CA THR A 310 2.74 -8.96 19.29
C THR A 310 3.09 -10.15 18.38
N ASP A 311 2.19 -10.56 17.51
CA ASP A 311 2.46 -11.56 16.50
C ASP A 311 3.68 -11.13 15.64
N PRO A 312 4.63 -12.03 15.34
CA PRO A 312 5.87 -11.67 14.65
C PRO A 312 5.67 -10.98 13.30
N SER A 313 4.65 -11.31 12.52
CA SER A 313 4.41 -10.68 11.22
C SER A 313 4.02 -9.21 11.34
N PRO A 314 2.95 -8.81 12.05
CA PRO A 314 2.66 -7.40 12.23
C PRO A 314 3.75 -6.66 12.99
N ALA A 315 4.36 -7.25 14.00
CA ALA A 315 5.44 -6.62 14.76
C ALA A 315 6.64 -6.25 13.87
N THR A 316 7.05 -7.14 12.99
CA THR A 316 8.13 -6.88 12.03
C THR A 316 7.72 -5.81 11.01
N THR A 317 6.48 -5.84 10.54
CA THR A 317 5.95 -4.83 9.61
C THR A 317 5.91 -3.45 10.25
N PHE A 318 5.43 -3.33 11.48
CA PHE A 318 5.34 -2.05 12.21
C PHE A 318 6.69 -1.37 12.39
N ALA A 319 7.76 -2.12 12.53
CA ALA A 319 9.11 -1.56 12.64
C ALA A 319 9.51 -0.71 11.42
N HIS A 320 8.93 -0.98 10.26
CA HIS A 320 9.20 -0.26 9.01
C HIS A 320 8.21 0.87 8.72
N LEU A 321 7.06 0.93 9.38
CA LEU A 321 6.02 1.90 9.08
C LEU A 321 6.33 3.29 9.63
N ASP A 322 6.10 4.32 8.80
CA ASP A 322 6.23 5.72 9.18
C ASP A 322 4.89 6.33 9.61
N ALA A 323 3.80 5.82 9.07
CA ALA A 323 2.44 6.26 9.40
C ALA A 323 1.48 5.08 9.41
N THR A 324 0.41 5.23 10.16
CA THR A 324 -0.67 4.24 10.28
C THR A 324 -2.00 4.93 10.08
N VAL A 325 -2.78 4.47 9.11
CA VAL A 325 -4.15 4.90 8.85
C VAL A 325 -5.10 3.79 9.27
N VAL A 326 -5.94 4.07 10.24
CA VAL A 326 -6.93 3.10 10.74
C VAL A 326 -8.31 3.50 10.23
N LEU A 327 -8.94 2.61 9.47
CA LEU A 327 -10.32 2.76 9.01
C LEU A 327 -11.26 2.10 10.01
N SER A 328 -12.21 2.87 10.55
CA SER A 328 -13.10 2.46 11.63
C SER A 328 -14.52 2.21 11.13
N ARG A 329 -15.10 1.07 11.55
CA ARG A 329 -16.52 0.79 11.30
C ARG A 329 -17.45 1.73 12.06
N ASP A 330 -17.05 2.15 13.25
CA ASP A 330 -17.85 3.05 14.06
C ASP A 330 -18.01 4.41 13.38
N ILE A 331 -16.93 4.91 12.78
CA ILE A 331 -16.95 6.16 12.00
C ILE A 331 -17.74 5.97 10.70
N ALA A 332 -17.56 4.86 10.02
CA ALA A 332 -18.35 4.53 8.82
C ALA A 332 -19.85 4.44 9.14
N SER A 333 -20.22 3.89 10.28
CA SER A 333 -21.63 3.79 10.72
C SER A 333 -22.29 5.15 10.99
N LEU A 334 -21.49 6.19 11.28
CA LEU A 334 -21.93 7.57 11.40
C LEU A 334 -22.09 8.25 10.03
N GLY A 335 -21.78 7.57 8.94
CA GLY A 335 -21.79 8.13 7.59
C GLY A 335 -20.64 9.06 7.29
N ILE A 336 -19.58 9.04 8.08
CA ILE A 336 -18.39 9.87 7.89
C ILE A 336 -17.40 9.12 7.00
N TYR A 337 -17.15 9.67 5.81
CA TYR A 337 -16.20 9.13 4.85
C TYR A 337 -15.21 10.21 4.37
N PRO A 338 -13.89 9.93 4.29
CA PRO A 338 -13.25 8.65 4.61
C PRO A 338 -13.39 8.27 6.08
N ALA A 339 -13.58 6.99 6.36
CA ALA A 339 -13.82 6.49 7.72
C ALA A 339 -12.51 6.33 8.53
N VAL A 340 -11.61 7.27 8.40
CA VAL A 340 -10.32 7.29 9.10
C VAL A 340 -10.54 7.64 10.56
N ASP A 341 -10.05 6.78 11.47
CA ASP A 341 -10.11 7.05 12.90
C ASP A 341 -9.07 8.14 13.26
N PRO A 342 -9.51 9.32 13.69
CA PRO A 342 -8.60 10.44 13.95
C PRO A 342 -7.75 10.27 15.22
N LEU A 343 -8.13 9.38 16.11
CA LEU A 343 -7.41 9.12 17.37
C LEU A 343 -6.44 7.95 17.27
N ASP A 344 -6.82 6.90 16.52
CA ASP A 344 -5.99 5.70 16.37
C ASP A 344 -5.00 5.80 15.21
N SER A 345 -5.23 6.70 14.25
CA SER A 345 -4.31 6.94 13.15
C SER A 345 -3.15 7.83 13.61
N THR A 346 -1.93 7.45 13.24
CA THR A 346 -0.71 8.12 13.69
C THR A 346 0.27 8.33 12.55
N SER A 347 1.19 9.28 12.72
CA SER A 347 2.32 9.48 11.81
C SER A 347 3.53 9.99 12.58
N ARG A 348 4.70 9.45 12.27
CA ARG A 348 5.99 9.98 12.77
C ARG A 348 6.29 11.37 12.23
N GLN A 349 5.64 11.75 11.13
CA GLN A 349 5.79 13.07 10.52
C GLN A 349 5.03 14.16 11.26
N LEU A 350 4.09 13.81 12.13
CA LEU A 350 3.39 14.76 12.98
C LEU A 350 4.27 15.21 14.16
N ASP A 351 5.25 16.01 13.84
CA ASP A 351 6.26 16.54 14.74
C ASP A 351 6.48 18.03 14.40
N PRO A 352 6.60 18.93 15.37
CA PRO A 352 6.78 20.37 15.11
C PRO A 352 7.98 20.70 14.22
N LEU A 353 9.03 19.86 14.27
CA LEU A 353 10.24 20.04 13.44
C LEU A 353 10.02 19.68 11.97
N VAL A 354 8.99 18.88 11.68
CA VAL A 354 8.67 18.42 10.33
C VAL A 354 7.53 19.25 9.71
N VAL A 355 6.40 19.33 10.42
CA VAL A 355 5.19 19.98 9.89
C VAL A 355 5.06 21.46 10.28
N GLY A 356 5.87 21.93 11.21
CA GLY A 356 5.79 23.26 11.78
C GLY A 356 4.86 23.35 12.98
N ASP A 357 5.01 24.42 13.77
CA ASP A 357 4.29 24.59 15.03
C ASP A 357 2.78 24.73 14.83
N GLU A 358 2.34 25.50 13.84
CA GLU A 358 0.91 25.72 13.56
C GLU A 358 0.18 24.43 13.24
N HIS A 359 0.69 23.64 12.30
CA HIS A 359 0.08 22.37 11.92
C HIS A 359 0.02 21.41 13.12
N TYR A 360 1.12 21.29 13.84
CA TYR A 360 1.20 20.42 15.01
C TYR A 360 0.21 20.79 16.10
N GLU A 361 0.12 22.08 16.45
CA GLU A 361 -0.80 22.59 17.48
C GLU A 361 -2.26 22.36 17.11
N ILE A 362 -2.62 22.60 15.86
CA ILE A 362 -3.99 22.39 15.36
C ILE A 362 -4.34 20.90 15.35
N ALA A 363 -3.44 20.04 14.88
CA ALA A 363 -3.65 18.60 14.91
C ALA A 363 -3.83 18.07 16.34
N ARG A 364 -3.01 18.51 17.28
CA ARG A 364 -3.14 18.17 18.70
C ARG A 364 -4.42 18.72 19.31
N GLY A 365 -4.80 19.93 18.95
CA GLY A 365 -6.07 20.53 19.38
C GLY A 365 -7.28 19.73 18.93
N VAL A 366 -7.29 19.29 17.68
CA VAL A 366 -8.34 18.43 17.12
C VAL A 366 -8.38 17.09 17.88
N GLN A 367 -7.25 16.46 18.09
CA GLN A 367 -7.16 15.20 18.82
C GLN A 367 -7.65 15.34 20.27
N ASN A 368 -7.28 16.40 20.96
CA ASN A 368 -7.69 16.67 22.33
C ASN A 368 -9.21 16.87 22.45
N VAL A 369 -9.80 17.63 21.54
CA VAL A 369 -11.26 17.86 21.51
C VAL A 369 -11.99 16.55 21.24
N LEU A 370 -11.55 15.76 20.29
CA LEU A 370 -12.15 14.45 19.96
C LEU A 370 -11.97 13.44 21.09
N GLN A 371 -10.82 13.43 21.75
CA GLN A 371 -10.56 12.57 22.91
C GLN A 371 -11.49 12.92 24.07
N ARG A 372 -11.63 14.20 24.38
CA ARG A 372 -12.56 14.67 25.44
C ARG A 372 -14.00 14.29 25.10
N TYR A 373 -14.41 14.47 23.85
CA TYR A 373 -15.74 14.05 23.40
C TYR A 373 -15.96 12.54 23.57
N LYS A 374 -14.97 11.72 23.25
CA LYS A 374 -15.03 10.28 23.45
C LYS A 374 -15.25 9.92 24.93
N GLU A 375 -14.58 10.60 25.86
CA GLU A 375 -14.74 10.41 27.29
C GLU A 375 -16.13 10.84 27.78
N LEU A 376 -16.70 11.89 27.19
CA LEU A 376 -18.01 12.40 27.54
C LEU A 376 -19.18 11.61 26.98
N LYS A 377 -18.96 10.80 25.95
CA LYS A 377 -20.04 10.03 25.29
C LYS A 377 -20.83 9.15 26.24
N ASP A 378 -20.16 8.47 27.15
CA ASP A 378 -20.80 7.59 28.11
C ASP A 378 -21.67 8.39 29.11
N ILE A 379 -21.17 9.53 29.52
CA ILE A 379 -21.90 10.45 30.40
C ILE A 379 -23.15 10.99 29.69
N ILE A 380 -23.01 11.40 28.44
CA ILE A 380 -24.13 11.89 27.61
C ILE A 380 -25.19 10.80 27.42
N ALA A 381 -24.77 9.55 27.18
CA ALA A 381 -25.69 8.43 26.98
C ALA A 381 -26.53 8.10 28.24
N ILE A 382 -25.95 8.28 29.42
CA ILE A 382 -26.59 7.94 30.70
C ILE A 382 -27.37 9.13 31.27
N LEU A 383 -26.76 10.31 31.30
CA LEU A 383 -27.29 11.48 32.02
C LEU A 383 -27.86 12.56 31.10
N GLY A 384 -27.55 12.52 29.80
CA GLY A 384 -27.93 13.54 28.83
C GLY A 384 -26.97 14.71 28.76
N MET A 385 -27.17 15.57 27.75
CA MET A 385 -26.33 16.76 27.51
C MET A 385 -26.46 17.82 28.61
N ASP A 386 -27.61 17.92 29.25
CA ASP A 386 -27.91 18.97 30.19
C ASP A 386 -27.09 18.88 31.49
N GLU A 387 -26.59 17.71 31.82
CA GLU A 387 -25.75 17.48 32.99
C GLU A 387 -24.28 17.88 32.81
N LEU A 388 -23.88 18.22 31.57
CA LEU A 388 -22.53 18.67 31.29
C LEU A 388 -22.30 20.12 31.72
N SER A 389 -21.08 20.45 32.12
CA SER A 389 -20.64 21.82 32.29
C SER A 389 -20.74 22.61 30.96
N GLU A 390 -20.85 23.92 31.03
CA GLU A 390 -20.88 24.76 29.82
C GLU A 390 -19.59 24.58 28.97
N GLU A 391 -18.47 24.39 29.62
CA GLU A 391 -17.20 24.09 28.96
C GLU A 391 -17.25 22.77 28.19
N ASP A 392 -17.76 21.72 28.82
CA ASP A 392 -17.90 20.40 28.19
C ASP A 392 -18.94 20.40 27.06
N LYS A 393 -20.04 21.16 27.21
CA LYS A 393 -21.01 21.35 26.12
C LYS A 393 -20.36 21.99 24.90
N LEU A 394 -19.53 23.01 25.10
CA LEU A 394 -18.80 23.65 24.01
C LEU A 394 -17.84 22.70 23.32
N VAL A 395 -17.11 21.89 24.08
CA VAL A 395 -16.24 20.82 23.53
C VAL A 395 -17.03 19.85 22.68
N VAL A 396 -18.18 19.39 23.13
CA VAL A 396 -19.04 18.46 22.38
C VAL A 396 -19.52 19.07 21.07
N TYR A 397 -19.99 20.32 21.07
CA TYR A 397 -20.45 21.00 19.86
C TYR A 397 -19.32 21.16 18.83
N ARG A 398 -18.13 21.56 19.28
CA ARG A 398 -16.96 21.68 18.41
C ARG A 398 -16.48 20.33 17.91
N ALA A 399 -16.48 19.31 18.76
CA ALA A 399 -16.10 17.95 18.39
C ALA A 399 -16.99 17.37 17.28
N ARG A 400 -18.30 17.59 17.36
CA ARG A 400 -19.24 17.15 16.33
C ARG A 400 -18.99 17.85 14.99
N LYS A 401 -18.71 19.16 15.02
CA LYS A 401 -18.33 19.91 13.81
C LYS A 401 -17.04 19.39 13.22
N ILE A 402 -16.02 19.12 14.05
CA ILE A 402 -14.74 18.55 13.64
C ILE A 402 -14.93 17.18 12.99
N GLN A 403 -15.69 16.28 13.61
CA GLN A 403 -15.97 14.97 13.03
C GLN A 403 -16.58 15.06 11.62
N ARG A 404 -17.56 15.94 11.46
CA ARG A 404 -18.22 16.11 10.17
C ARG A 404 -17.30 16.78 9.15
N PHE A 405 -16.47 17.72 9.59
CA PHE A 405 -15.52 18.40 8.71
C PHE A 405 -14.34 17.51 8.30
N LEU A 406 -14.05 16.44 9.03
CA LEU A 406 -13.09 15.41 8.61
C LEU A 406 -13.62 14.59 7.42
N SER A 407 -14.92 14.59 7.18
CA SER A 407 -15.48 13.98 5.97
C SER A 407 -15.22 14.87 4.75
N GLN A 408 -15.07 14.26 3.58
CA GLN A 408 -15.02 14.98 2.32
C GLN A 408 -15.47 14.11 1.16
N PRO A 409 -16.06 14.71 0.10
CA PRO A 409 -16.43 13.94 -1.09
C PRO A 409 -15.21 13.59 -1.91
N PHE A 410 -15.16 12.35 -2.41
CA PHE A 410 -14.09 11.86 -3.26
C PHE A 410 -14.46 11.92 -4.74
N HIS A 411 -13.48 12.22 -5.58
CA HIS A 411 -13.64 12.23 -7.04
C HIS A 411 -14.05 10.85 -7.57
N VAL A 412 -13.46 9.79 -7.03
CA VAL A 412 -13.74 8.42 -7.44
C VAL A 412 -15.12 7.92 -6.99
N ALA A 413 -15.76 8.60 -6.07
CA ALA A 413 -17.10 8.27 -5.57
C ALA A 413 -18.22 9.12 -6.21
N GLU A 414 -17.90 10.04 -7.10
CA GLU A 414 -18.91 10.92 -7.77
C GLU A 414 -20.01 10.13 -8.45
N VAL A 415 -19.67 9.02 -9.08
CA VAL A 415 -20.62 8.12 -9.78
C VAL A 415 -21.66 7.54 -8.81
N PHE A 416 -21.29 7.30 -7.57
CA PHE A 416 -22.15 6.70 -6.54
C PHE A 416 -22.91 7.73 -5.71
N THR A 417 -22.28 8.86 -5.40
CA THR A 417 -22.83 9.88 -4.49
C THR A 417 -23.52 11.02 -5.22
N GLY A 418 -23.20 11.24 -6.49
CA GLY A 418 -23.69 12.38 -7.26
C GLY A 418 -23.11 13.73 -6.81
N ALA A 419 -22.21 13.74 -5.84
CA ALA A 419 -21.53 14.93 -5.33
C ALA A 419 -20.15 15.09 -5.97
N PRO A 420 -19.75 16.31 -6.41
CA PRO A 420 -18.42 16.54 -6.95
C PRO A 420 -17.33 16.26 -5.91
N GLY A 421 -16.29 15.56 -6.30
CA GLY A 421 -15.14 15.32 -5.44
C GLY A 421 -14.35 16.60 -5.16
N LYS A 422 -13.63 16.61 -4.04
CA LYS A 422 -12.82 17.75 -3.61
C LYS A 422 -11.40 17.32 -3.26
N TYR A 423 -10.43 18.05 -3.78
CA TYR A 423 -9.06 18.03 -3.31
C TYR A 423 -8.88 19.25 -2.39
N VAL A 424 -8.50 19.00 -1.14
CA VAL A 424 -8.32 20.07 -0.15
C VAL A 424 -6.83 20.20 0.16
N SER A 425 -6.26 21.38 -0.11
CA SER A 425 -4.85 21.63 0.21
C SER A 425 -4.61 21.59 1.70
N LEU A 426 -3.39 21.27 2.12
CA LEU A 426 -3.00 21.26 3.52
C LEU A 426 -3.23 22.63 4.19
N LYS A 427 -2.93 23.69 3.48
CA LYS A 427 -3.14 25.08 3.96
C LYS A 427 -4.60 25.38 4.26
N GLU A 428 -5.50 24.98 3.36
CA GLU A 428 -6.95 25.15 3.57
C GLU A 428 -7.47 24.27 4.71
N THR A 429 -6.95 23.05 4.84
CA THR A 429 -7.28 22.14 5.94
C THR A 429 -6.89 22.74 7.29
N ILE A 430 -5.68 23.24 7.43
CA ILE A 430 -5.18 23.88 8.66
C ILE A 430 -6.04 25.11 9.00
N ARG A 431 -6.32 25.96 8.03
CA ARG A 431 -7.14 27.15 8.22
C ARG A 431 -8.55 26.83 8.72
N GLY A 432 -9.18 25.82 8.11
CA GLY A 432 -10.53 25.40 8.49
C GLY A 432 -10.59 24.85 9.91
N PHE A 433 -9.73 23.95 10.27
CA PHE A 433 -9.70 23.39 11.63
C PHE A 433 -9.27 24.40 12.68
N LYS A 434 -8.35 25.29 12.34
CA LYS A 434 -7.97 26.40 13.24
C LYS A 434 -9.17 27.27 13.58
N GLY A 435 -9.99 27.65 12.61
CA GLY A 435 -11.18 28.42 12.81
C GLY A 435 -12.23 27.71 13.69
N ILE A 436 -12.42 26.40 13.48
CA ILE A 436 -13.34 25.61 14.30
C ILE A 436 -12.87 25.56 15.76
N LEU A 437 -11.59 25.32 15.99
CA LEU A 437 -11.01 25.26 17.33
C LEU A 437 -11.05 26.63 18.04
N ALA A 438 -10.88 27.72 17.29
CA ALA A 438 -10.94 29.09 17.83
C ALA A 438 -12.36 29.56 18.13
N GLY A 439 -13.38 28.84 17.69
CA GLY A 439 -14.78 29.20 17.91
C GLY A 439 -15.39 30.13 16.86
N ASP A 440 -14.69 30.39 15.75
CA ASP A 440 -15.16 31.30 14.70
C ASP A 440 -16.45 30.81 14.02
N TYR A 441 -16.75 29.53 14.12
CA TYR A 441 -17.90 28.86 13.50
C TYR A 441 -18.86 28.25 14.52
N ASP A 442 -18.81 28.66 15.78
CA ASP A 442 -19.67 28.10 16.84
C ASP A 442 -21.16 28.32 16.56
N ASN A 443 -21.51 29.36 15.81
CA ASN A 443 -22.89 29.70 15.45
C ASN A 443 -23.44 28.90 14.25
N MET A 444 -22.59 28.12 13.56
CA MET A 444 -23.00 27.35 12.40
C MET A 444 -23.54 25.99 12.83
N PRO A 445 -24.55 25.45 12.13
CA PRO A 445 -25.03 24.09 12.39
C PRO A 445 -23.98 23.06 12.00
N GLU A 446 -23.91 21.96 12.72
CA GLU A 446 -22.94 20.88 12.45
C GLU A 446 -23.09 20.26 11.05
N GLN A 447 -24.30 20.25 10.50
CA GLN A 447 -24.58 19.69 9.17
C GLN A 447 -23.89 20.49 8.05
N ALA A 448 -23.57 21.75 8.27
CA ALA A 448 -22.84 22.56 7.28
C ALA A 448 -21.42 22.05 7.03
N PHE A 449 -20.85 21.33 7.96
CA PHE A 449 -19.49 20.77 7.88
C PHE A 449 -19.45 19.37 7.26
N TYR A 450 -20.61 18.77 7.00
CA TYR A 450 -20.68 17.40 6.51
C TYR A 450 -20.44 17.33 5.00
N MET A 451 -19.51 16.47 4.58
CA MET A 451 -19.17 16.20 3.17
C MET A 451 -18.92 17.47 2.36
N VAL A 452 -18.04 18.30 2.88
CA VAL A 452 -17.56 19.52 2.22
C VAL A 452 -16.06 19.47 2.02
N GLY A 453 -15.55 20.29 1.11
CA GLY A 453 -14.10 20.45 0.90
C GLY A 453 -13.49 21.39 1.94
N GLY A 454 -13.21 22.64 1.56
CA GLY A 454 -12.67 23.65 2.47
C GLY A 454 -13.74 24.29 3.35
N ILE A 455 -13.29 25.16 4.27
CA ILE A 455 -14.18 25.83 5.23
C ILE A 455 -15.15 26.81 4.56
N GLU A 456 -14.75 27.43 3.45
CA GLU A 456 -15.65 28.31 2.69
C GLU A 456 -16.88 27.58 2.19
N GLU A 457 -16.72 26.34 1.76
CA GLU A 457 -17.85 25.51 1.32
C GLU A 457 -18.82 25.21 2.45
N ALA A 458 -18.29 25.00 3.68
CA ALA A 458 -19.10 24.88 4.88
C ALA A 458 -19.88 26.15 5.20
N VAL A 459 -19.26 27.32 5.07
CA VAL A 459 -19.90 28.62 5.26
C VAL A 459 -21.02 28.84 4.25
N GLU A 460 -20.79 28.54 2.97
CA GLU A 460 -21.82 28.65 1.94
C GLU A 460 -22.99 27.68 2.18
N LYS A 461 -22.70 26.46 2.60
CA LYS A 461 -23.73 25.47 2.95
C LYS A 461 -24.56 25.91 4.14
N SER A 462 -23.94 26.54 5.15
CA SER A 462 -24.61 27.10 6.32
C SER A 462 -25.67 28.17 5.94
N LYS A 463 -25.40 28.95 4.91
CA LYS A 463 -26.35 29.99 4.44
C LYS A 463 -27.60 29.40 3.77
N LYS A 464 -27.56 28.13 3.37
CA LYS A 464 -28.66 27.42 2.71
C LYS A 464 -29.46 26.54 3.67
N LEU A 465 -28.97 26.32 4.88
CA LEU A 465 -29.62 25.57 5.92
C LEU A 465 -30.43 26.49 6.86
#